data_e8811381327fc1f251f6e79feb9ef511
#
_entry.id   e8811381327fc1f251f6e79feb9ef511
#
_cell.length_a   1.000
_cell.length_b   1.000
_cell.length_c   1.000
_cell.angle_alpha   90.00
_cell.angle_beta   90.00
_cell.angle_gamma   90.00
#
_symmetry.space_group_name_H-M   'P 1'
#
loop_
_entity.id
_entity.type
_entity.pdbx_description
1 polymer ?
#
loop_
_entity_poly.entity_id
_entity_poly.type
_entity_poly.pdbx_seq_one_letter_code
_entity_poly.pdbx_strand_id
1 'polypeptide(L)'
;MSKYKWSFANVGGVTRVRIKSAEDVRHLGELDKKMWTVLSCPVNGLEISSDSLRLMDQDGDGQLRLKEVVATADWLCATLRDPQSLFEQSDVIKIENIADEGIRVISDKLQKDGKVALADVQAAIDGIAIETPEMPAAPFEADVIAAYKAKSPEYAAYFEQEKLQKLGLASIPEDAPKPGMTEKKFIEMGDQISKWESEVESIKSKVESEMAAAKAEFEPLRKLLLLHRDFYRLLRNFVTLEDFYDNDEKTVASFLAGTLILDQRACKLCIRVNDLAKHDSQAPLSGMYLLYCNCENKKTGKKLQIVAAMTQGEIKNLSVGKNGIFYDNDGLDYDATVFKIIENPISLRQAFWNPYRKMAKWVEDKINKSAAEKDAKTFDDMTAKVATAADPNAEKKSAFDIAKFAGIFAAIGMALGMIGTALVKVGEGMKDLPWWQYLIIFVCILLIISGPSMIMAWMKLRRRNLAPVLNANGWAINADSIISVPFGLKLTEQVRFPFTKNPAKKNPAGKIFLVILLLIILGLGGFGIYKYITKEEVTAEEVMEATEAEANPALTLENAEAPETEEAQQ
;
A
#
# COMPACT_ATOMS: atom_id res chain seq x y z
N MET A 1 0.93 -24.00 -39.07
CA MET A 1 0.16 -24.22 -37.83
C MET A 1 -0.66 -22.98 -37.54
N SER A 2 -1.99 -23.06 -37.39
CA SER A 2 -2.81 -21.93 -36.98
C SER A 2 -2.42 -21.56 -35.55
N LYS A 3 -2.04 -20.29 -35.32
CA LYS A 3 -1.77 -19.81 -33.97
C LYS A 3 -3.05 -19.93 -33.14
N TYR A 4 -2.92 -20.37 -31.88
CA TYR A 4 -4.03 -20.43 -30.94
C TYR A 4 -4.72 -19.05 -30.82
N LYS A 5 -6.05 -19.03 -30.76
CA LYS A 5 -6.84 -17.79 -30.69
C LYS A 5 -7.23 -17.49 -29.24
N TRP A 6 -6.53 -16.56 -28.64
CA TRP A 6 -6.80 -16.09 -27.29
C TRP A 6 -8.05 -15.20 -27.20
N SER A 7 -8.77 -15.29 -26.10
CA SER A 7 -9.83 -14.33 -25.77
C SER A 7 -9.26 -13.15 -24.99
N PHE A 8 -9.79 -11.94 -25.25
CA PHE A 8 -9.35 -10.71 -24.57
C PHE A 8 -10.53 -10.02 -23.92
N ALA A 9 -10.24 -9.30 -22.82
CA ALA A 9 -11.20 -8.40 -22.17
C ALA A 9 -10.49 -7.15 -21.65
N ASN A 10 -11.25 -6.08 -21.46
CA ASN A 10 -10.76 -4.90 -20.76
C ASN A 10 -10.89 -5.15 -19.24
N VAL A 11 -9.76 -5.30 -18.56
CA VAL A 11 -9.69 -5.52 -17.12
C VAL A 11 -8.87 -4.39 -16.50
N GLY A 12 -9.50 -3.58 -15.65
CA GLY A 12 -8.83 -2.45 -15.02
C GLY A 12 -8.37 -1.35 -15.98
N GLY A 13 -9.05 -1.17 -17.12
CA GLY A 13 -8.70 -0.17 -18.14
C GLY A 13 -7.61 -0.60 -19.11
N VAL A 14 -7.13 -1.84 -19.02
CA VAL A 14 -6.11 -2.43 -19.89
C VAL A 14 -6.68 -3.68 -20.57
N THR A 15 -6.39 -3.87 -21.85
CA THR A 15 -6.76 -5.09 -22.57
C THR A 15 -5.86 -6.24 -22.15
N ARG A 16 -6.45 -7.30 -21.58
CA ARG A 16 -5.73 -8.48 -21.05
C ARG A 16 -6.31 -9.76 -21.64
N VAL A 17 -5.48 -10.79 -21.67
CA VAL A 17 -5.91 -12.15 -22.03
C VAL A 17 -6.83 -12.68 -20.93
N ARG A 18 -7.87 -13.45 -21.28
CA ARG A 18 -8.70 -14.20 -20.33
C ARG A 18 -8.47 -15.69 -20.48
N ILE A 19 -8.33 -16.35 -19.35
CA ILE A 19 -8.24 -17.81 -19.27
C ILE A 19 -9.64 -18.32 -18.89
N LYS A 20 -10.35 -18.96 -19.84
CA LYS A 20 -11.76 -19.38 -19.67
C LYS A 20 -11.99 -20.87 -19.89
N SER A 21 -11.04 -21.57 -20.48
CA SER A 21 -11.20 -22.96 -20.87
C SER A 21 -9.93 -23.78 -20.62
N ALA A 22 -10.09 -25.09 -20.55
CA ALA A 22 -8.96 -26.02 -20.49
C ALA A 22 -7.98 -25.84 -21.65
N GLU A 23 -8.49 -25.47 -22.84
CA GLU A 23 -7.64 -25.21 -24.01
C GLU A 23 -6.76 -23.97 -23.82
N ASP A 24 -7.24 -22.92 -23.14
CA ASP A 24 -6.40 -21.78 -22.79
C ASP A 24 -5.23 -22.21 -21.87
N VAL A 25 -5.51 -23.11 -20.91
CA VAL A 25 -4.48 -23.65 -20.02
C VAL A 25 -3.47 -24.51 -20.78
N ARG A 26 -3.92 -25.37 -21.71
CA ARG A 26 -3.04 -26.21 -22.54
C ARG A 26 -2.09 -25.41 -23.44
N HIS A 27 -2.53 -24.25 -23.90
CA HIS A 27 -1.75 -23.38 -24.79
C HIS A 27 -0.99 -22.27 -24.05
N LEU A 28 -1.00 -22.29 -22.70
CA LEU A 28 -0.41 -21.23 -21.87
C LEU A 28 1.07 -20.95 -22.21
N GLY A 29 1.83 -21.99 -22.59
CA GLY A 29 3.21 -21.86 -23.05
C GLY A 29 3.39 -21.10 -24.37
N GLU A 30 2.33 -21.00 -25.21
CA GLU A 30 2.34 -20.24 -26.47
C GLU A 30 2.00 -18.76 -26.27
N LEU A 31 1.52 -18.36 -25.08
CA LEU A 31 1.20 -16.97 -24.78
C LEU A 31 2.46 -16.11 -24.76
N ASP A 32 2.48 -15.06 -25.59
CA ASP A 32 3.60 -14.10 -25.60
C ASP A 32 3.82 -13.54 -24.20
N LYS A 33 5.07 -13.61 -23.72
CA LYS A 33 5.47 -13.15 -22.38
C LYS A 33 5.08 -11.70 -22.11
N LYS A 34 4.98 -10.86 -23.14
CA LYS A 34 4.54 -9.46 -23.05
C LYS A 34 3.07 -9.31 -22.70
N MET A 35 2.26 -10.34 -22.88
CA MET A 35 0.82 -10.34 -22.60
C MET A 35 0.51 -10.76 -21.15
N TRP A 36 1.48 -11.30 -20.43
CA TRP A 36 1.33 -11.63 -19.03
C TRP A 36 1.32 -10.35 -18.19
N THR A 37 0.40 -10.24 -17.26
CA THR A 37 0.35 -9.08 -16.37
C THR A 37 1.46 -9.11 -15.32
N VAL A 38 1.78 -10.31 -14.83
CA VAL A 38 2.84 -10.57 -13.86
C VAL A 38 3.89 -11.47 -14.51
N LEU A 39 5.17 -11.14 -14.34
CA LEU A 39 6.29 -11.95 -14.83
C LEU A 39 6.92 -12.80 -13.72
N SER A 40 6.82 -12.31 -12.47
CA SER A 40 7.28 -13.01 -11.28
C SER A 40 6.52 -12.50 -10.05
N CYS A 41 6.28 -13.40 -9.07
CA CYS A 41 5.75 -13.02 -7.77
C CYS A 41 6.44 -13.83 -6.65
N PRO A 42 6.54 -13.28 -5.42
CA PRO A 42 7.07 -14.02 -4.29
C PRO A 42 6.15 -15.18 -3.89
N VAL A 43 6.72 -16.29 -3.44
CA VAL A 43 5.98 -17.44 -2.90
C VAL A 43 5.36 -17.11 -1.54
N ASN A 44 5.96 -16.20 -0.79
CA ASN A 44 5.50 -15.83 0.55
C ASN A 44 4.62 -14.57 0.54
N GLY A 45 3.67 -14.52 1.45
CA GLY A 45 2.82 -13.33 1.66
C GLY A 45 1.61 -13.25 0.73
N LEU A 46 1.30 -14.32 -0.01
CA LEU A 46 0.10 -14.45 -0.83
C LEU A 46 -1.01 -15.17 -0.06
N GLU A 47 -2.24 -14.87 -0.39
CA GLU A 47 -3.45 -15.54 0.11
C GLU A 47 -3.80 -16.78 -0.75
N ILE A 48 -2.79 -17.53 -1.10
CA ILE A 48 -2.83 -18.86 -1.70
C ILE A 48 -2.02 -19.77 -0.80
N SER A 49 -2.35 -21.05 -0.72
CA SER A 49 -1.61 -22.02 0.10
C SER A 49 -0.11 -21.96 -0.18
N SER A 50 0.69 -21.74 0.86
CA SER A 50 2.16 -21.73 0.75
C SER A 50 2.70 -23.06 0.24
N ASP A 51 2.02 -24.18 0.55
CA ASP A 51 2.41 -25.50 0.05
C ASP A 51 2.20 -25.59 -1.46
N SER A 52 1.06 -25.08 -1.97
CA SER A 52 0.80 -25.05 -3.42
C SER A 52 1.82 -24.20 -4.15
N LEU A 53 2.16 -23.02 -3.61
CA LEU A 53 3.15 -22.13 -4.21
C LEU A 53 4.56 -22.74 -4.22
N ARG A 54 4.98 -23.38 -3.12
CA ARG A 54 6.27 -24.08 -3.04
C ARG A 54 6.38 -25.27 -4.00
N LEU A 55 5.26 -25.98 -4.26
CA LEU A 55 5.23 -27.06 -5.25
C LEU A 55 5.36 -26.56 -6.68
N MET A 56 5.04 -25.29 -6.94
CA MET A 56 5.24 -24.64 -8.24
C MET A 56 6.63 -24.03 -8.40
N ASP A 57 7.24 -23.55 -7.32
CA ASP A 57 8.61 -23.03 -7.24
C ASP A 57 9.60 -24.20 -7.35
N GLN A 58 10.00 -24.52 -8.58
CA GLN A 58 10.79 -25.73 -8.85
C GLN A 58 12.27 -25.58 -8.52
N ASP A 59 12.80 -24.35 -8.62
CA ASP A 59 14.21 -24.06 -8.30
C ASP A 59 14.42 -23.65 -6.84
N GLY A 60 13.32 -23.44 -6.08
CA GLY A 60 13.34 -23.16 -4.64
C GLY A 60 13.88 -21.78 -4.30
N ASP A 61 13.90 -20.83 -5.24
CA ASP A 61 14.45 -19.49 -5.02
C ASP A 61 13.46 -18.52 -4.31
N GLY A 62 12.25 -18.97 -4.03
CA GLY A 62 11.19 -18.21 -3.38
C GLY A 62 10.48 -17.22 -4.30
N GLN A 63 10.67 -17.34 -5.61
CA GLN A 63 10.04 -16.52 -6.64
C GLN A 63 9.37 -17.41 -7.69
N LEU A 64 8.09 -17.28 -7.87
CA LEU A 64 7.36 -17.98 -8.91
C LEU A 64 7.44 -17.20 -10.23
N ARG A 65 8.02 -17.82 -11.27
CA ARG A 65 8.18 -17.23 -12.60
C ARG A 65 7.31 -17.89 -13.65
N LEU A 66 7.18 -17.22 -14.83
CA LEU A 66 6.39 -17.72 -15.95
C LEU A 66 6.73 -19.17 -16.34
N LYS A 67 8.02 -19.53 -16.35
CA LYS A 67 8.44 -20.90 -16.75
C LYS A 67 7.85 -21.96 -15.83
N GLU A 68 7.82 -21.70 -14.55
CA GLU A 68 7.30 -22.60 -13.52
C GLU A 68 5.78 -22.70 -13.58
N VAL A 69 5.10 -21.55 -13.82
CA VAL A 69 3.65 -21.53 -14.03
C VAL A 69 3.27 -22.34 -15.26
N VAL A 70 4.00 -22.19 -16.38
CA VAL A 70 3.79 -22.96 -17.62
C VAL A 70 4.08 -24.44 -17.38
N ALA A 71 5.22 -24.78 -16.76
CA ALA A 71 5.56 -26.17 -16.44
C ALA A 71 4.52 -26.85 -15.54
N THR A 72 3.94 -26.09 -14.60
CA THR A 72 2.84 -26.57 -13.75
C THR A 72 1.56 -26.80 -14.56
N ALA A 73 1.24 -25.89 -15.50
CA ALA A 73 0.11 -26.06 -16.42
C ALA A 73 0.26 -27.32 -17.27
N ASP A 74 1.45 -27.52 -17.86
CA ASP A 74 1.76 -28.68 -18.69
C ASP A 74 1.64 -29.98 -17.88
N TRP A 75 2.18 -30.00 -16.66
CA TRP A 75 2.07 -31.14 -15.76
C TRP A 75 0.61 -31.46 -15.39
N LEU A 76 -0.20 -30.45 -15.04
CA LEU A 76 -1.62 -30.62 -14.73
C LEU A 76 -2.41 -31.14 -15.95
N CYS A 77 -2.13 -30.60 -17.14
CA CYS A 77 -2.78 -31.04 -18.38
C CYS A 77 -2.38 -32.45 -18.79
N ALA A 78 -1.19 -32.92 -18.42
CA ALA A 78 -0.76 -34.29 -18.63
C ALA A 78 -1.36 -35.27 -17.59
N THR A 79 -1.54 -34.79 -16.34
CA THR A 79 -2.02 -35.60 -15.21
C THR A 79 -3.55 -35.73 -15.17
N LEU A 80 -4.29 -34.74 -15.69
CA LEU A 80 -5.75 -34.72 -15.74
C LEU A 80 -6.26 -35.08 -17.15
N ARG A 81 -7.31 -35.90 -17.21
CA ARG A 81 -8.02 -36.19 -18.48
C ARG A 81 -8.81 -34.99 -18.96
N ASP A 82 -9.50 -34.34 -18.03
CA ASP A 82 -10.23 -33.10 -18.26
C ASP A 82 -9.70 -31.98 -17.37
N PRO A 83 -8.78 -31.13 -17.88
CA PRO A 83 -8.30 -29.97 -17.15
C PRO A 83 -9.35 -28.88 -16.91
N GLN A 84 -10.57 -28.99 -17.49
CA GLN A 84 -11.67 -28.04 -17.20
C GLN A 84 -12.05 -28.09 -15.71
N SER A 85 -11.83 -29.22 -15.03
CA SER A 85 -12.06 -29.37 -13.58
C SER A 85 -11.22 -28.39 -12.72
N LEU A 86 -10.09 -27.88 -13.22
CA LEU A 86 -9.29 -26.86 -12.52
C LEU A 86 -10.08 -25.58 -12.21
N PHE A 87 -11.11 -25.27 -13.02
CA PHE A 87 -11.96 -24.11 -12.85
C PHE A 87 -12.93 -24.24 -11.67
N GLU A 88 -13.14 -25.47 -11.18
CA GLU A 88 -13.94 -25.74 -9.98
C GLU A 88 -13.23 -25.33 -8.69
N GLN A 89 -11.90 -25.17 -8.71
CA GLN A 89 -11.06 -24.81 -7.56
C GLN A 89 -11.34 -25.70 -6.33
N SER A 90 -11.54 -27.00 -6.57
CA SER A 90 -11.91 -27.98 -5.56
C SER A 90 -10.69 -28.72 -5.03
N ASP A 91 -10.70 -29.04 -3.74
CA ASP A 91 -9.75 -29.93 -3.08
C ASP A 91 -10.15 -31.41 -3.19
N VAL A 92 -11.18 -31.71 -4.01
CA VAL A 92 -11.70 -33.04 -4.28
C VAL A 92 -11.65 -33.30 -5.77
N ILE A 93 -11.11 -34.44 -6.18
CA ILE A 93 -11.03 -34.86 -7.61
C ILE A 93 -11.73 -36.21 -7.77
N LYS A 94 -12.44 -36.39 -8.91
CA LYS A 94 -12.94 -37.69 -9.33
C LYS A 94 -11.78 -38.54 -9.86
N ILE A 95 -11.67 -39.80 -9.43
CA ILE A 95 -10.59 -40.69 -9.84
C ILE A 95 -10.59 -40.93 -11.34
N GLU A 96 -11.76 -40.98 -11.97
CA GLU A 96 -11.90 -41.10 -13.43
C GLU A 96 -11.21 -39.97 -14.21
N ASN A 97 -11.05 -38.78 -13.58
CA ASN A 97 -10.38 -37.64 -14.17
C ASN A 97 -8.84 -37.70 -14.05
N ILE A 98 -8.29 -38.64 -13.29
CA ILE A 98 -6.84 -38.81 -13.17
C ILE A 98 -6.34 -39.66 -14.36
N ALA A 99 -5.47 -39.07 -15.17
CA ALA A 99 -4.87 -39.75 -16.32
C ALA A 99 -3.62 -40.56 -15.95
N ASP A 100 -2.85 -40.04 -14.97
CA ASP A 100 -1.62 -40.68 -14.48
C ASP A 100 -1.95 -41.95 -13.70
N GLU A 101 -1.43 -43.10 -14.17
CA GLU A 101 -1.70 -44.40 -13.57
C GLU A 101 -1.12 -44.54 -12.18
N GLY A 102 0.07 -43.98 -11.91
CA GLY A 102 0.71 -44.03 -10.59
C GLY A 102 -0.10 -43.30 -9.55
N ILE A 103 -0.55 -42.11 -9.88
CA ILE A 103 -1.42 -41.28 -8.98
C ILE A 103 -2.79 -41.97 -8.82
N ARG A 104 -3.33 -42.57 -9.86
CA ARG A 104 -4.62 -43.25 -9.82
C ARG A 104 -4.59 -44.45 -8.86
N VAL A 105 -3.56 -45.27 -8.90
CA VAL A 105 -3.40 -46.42 -7.97
C VAL A 105 -3.38 -45.98 -6.51
N ILE A 106 -2.74 -44.84 -6.19
CA ILE A 106 -2.71 -44.26 -4.84
C ILE A 106 -4.08 -43.75 -4.48
N SER A 107 -4.76 -43.06 -5.41
CA SER A 107 -6.11 -42.53 -5.23
C SER A 107 -7.14 -43.62 -4.95
N ASP A 108 -7.01 -44.78 -5.64
CA ASP A 108 -7.89 -45.93 -5.45
C ASP A 108 -7.82 -46.50 -4.03
N LYS A 109 -6.68 -46.38 -3.34
CA LYS A 109 -6.52 -46.79 -1.93
C LYS A 109 -7.27 -45.88 -0.95
N LEU A 110 -7.47 -44.60 -1.30
CA LEU A 110 -8.01 -43.57 -0.41
C LEU A 110 -9.40 -43.08 -0.79
N GLN A 111 -9.96 -43.62 -1.89
CA GLN A 111 -11.22 -43.12 -2.43
C GLN A 111 -12.41 -43.32 -1.51
N LYS A 112 -13.37 -42.41 -1.62
CA LYS A 112 -14.72 -42.48 -1.11
C LYS A 112 -15.69 -42.12 -2.26
N ASP A 113 -16.56 -43.02 -2.63
CA ASP A 113 -17.56 -42.84 -3.70
C ASP A 113 -16.94 -42.38 -5.05
N GLY A 114 -15.79 -42.96 -5.45
CA GLY A 114 -15.10 -42.61 -6.69
C GLY A 114 -14.40 -41.25 -6.71
N LYS A 115 -14.22 -40.65 -5.55
CA LYS A 115 -13.54 -39.35 -5.36
C LYS A 115 -12.45 -39.47 -4.31
N VAL A 116 -11.44 -38.61 -4.41
CA VAL A 116 -10.38 -38.45 -3.41
C VAL A 116 -10.30 -37.00 -3.01
N ALA A 117 -10.22 -36.74 -1.69
CA ALA A 117 -10.11 -35.41 -1.11
C ALA A 117 -8.72 -35.18 -0.52
N LEU A 118 -8.27 -33.91 -0.51
CA LEU A 118 -6.99 -33.50 0.10
C LEU A 118 -6.95 -33.89 1.60
N ALA A 119 -8.08 -33.76 2.31
CA ALA A 119 -8.17 -34.12 3.71
C ALA A 119 -7.92 -35.61 3.95
N ASP A 120 -8.38 -36.50 3.05
CA ASP A 120 -8.16 -37.94 3.18
C ASP A 120 -6.67 -38.30 2.95
N VAL A 121 -6.02 -37.63 2.00
CA VAL A 121 -4.58 -37.78 1.76
C VAL A 121 -3.77 -37.27 2.97
N GLN A 122 -4.13 -36.13 3.52
CA GLN A 122 -3.46 -35.59 4.70
C GLN A 122 -3.64 -36.52 5.91
N ALA A 123 -4.85 -37.03 6.12
CA ALA A 123 -5.10 -38.00 7.18
C ALA A 123 -4.30 -39.30 7.00
N ALA A 124 -4.13 -39.77 5.76
CA ALA A 124 -3.28 -40.92 5.46
C ALA A 124 -1.81 -40.64 5.76
N ILE A 125 -1.28 -39.47 5.39
CA ILE A 125 0.10 -39.05 5.67
C ILE A 125 0.33 -38.93 7.19
N ASP A 126 -0.61 -38.33 7.92
CA ASP A 126 -0.53 -38.12 9.37
C ASP A 126 -0.70 -39.45 10.14
N GLY A 127 -1.41 -40.42 9.54
CA GLY A 127 -1.62 -41.75 10.10
C GLY A 127 -0.48 -42.75 9.84
N ILE A 128 0.58 -42.37 9.08
CA ILE A 128 1.74 -43.25 8.84
C ILE A 128 2.44 -43.50 10.17
N ALA A 129 2.39 -44.74 10.64
CA ALA A 129 3.13 -45.21 11.80
C ALA A 129 4.22 -46.16 11.32
N ILE A 130 5.47 -45.89 11.72
CA ILE A 130 6.60 -46.79 11.51
C ILE A 130 6.95 -47.46 12.82
N GLU A 131 7.14 -48.77 12.81
CA GLU A 131 7.63 -49.48 13.98
C GLU A 131 9.00 -48.92 14.34
N THR A 132 9.06 -48.25 15.49
CA THR A 132 10.32 -47.72 16.02
C THR A 132 11.12 -48.88 16.60
N PRO A 133 12.29 -49.20 16.08
CA PRO A 133 13.17 -50.21 16.66
C PRO A 133 13.47 -49.90 18.13
N GLU A 134 13.65 -50.94 18.93
CA GLU A 134 14.03 -50.76 20.32
C GLU A 134 15.35 -49.98 20.42
N MET A 135 15.32 -48.85 21.13
CA MET A 135 16.51 -48.02 21.31
C MET A 135 17.53 -48.72 22.20
N PRO A 136 18.82 -48.72 21.86
CA PRO A 136 19.87 -49.32 22.70
C PRO A 136 19.90 -48.64 24.06
N ALA A 137 20.02 -49.43 25.11
CA ALA A 137 20.12 -48.90 26.47
C ALA A 137 21.35 -48.01 26.60
N ALA A 138 21.17 -46.86 27.25
CA ALA A 138 22.27 -45.94 27.50
C ALA A 138 23.34 -46.65 28.39
N PRO A 139 24.64 -46.51 28.08
CA PRO A 139 25.71 -47.14 28.85
C PRO A 139 25.86 -46.57 30.24
N PHE A 140 25.37 -45.37 30.47
CA PHE A 140 25.38 -44.64 31.75
C PHE A 140 24.09 -43.84 31.94
N GLU A 141 23.85 -43.40 33.18
CA GLU A 141 22.72 -42.48 33.46
C GLU A 141 22.89 -41.16 32.73
N ALA A 142 21.77 -40.51 32.40
CA ALA A 142 21.74 -39.30 31.56
C ALA A 142 22.56 -38.13 32.16
N ASP A 143 22.54 -37.97 33.47
CA ASP A 143 23.34 -36.98 34.20
C ASP A 143 24.85 -37.26 34.14
N VAL A 144 25.26 -38.53 34.14
CA VAL A 144 26.67 -38.95 33.98
C VAL A 144 27.14 -38.65 32.55
N ILE A 145 26.34 -38.96 31.54
CA ILE A 145 26.64 -38.64 30.14
C ILE A 145 26.73 -37.12 29.92
N ALA A 146 25.80 -36.36 30.48
CA ALA A 146 25.81 -34.90 30.39
C ALA A 146 27.04 -34.30 31.08
N ALA A 147 27.38 -34.76 32.28
CA ALA A 147 28.57 -34.33 33.01
C ALA A 147 29.87 -34.69 32.28
N TYR A 148 29.95 -35.91 31.69
CA TYR A 148 31.06 -36.31 30.85
C TYR A 148 31.24 -35.36 29.65
N LYS A 149 30.19 -35.11 28.92
CA LYS A 149 30.24 -34.22 27.74
C LYS A 149 30.65 -32.79 28.08
N ALA A 150 30.11 -32.24 29.17
CA ALA A 150 30.42 -30.88 29.61
C ALA A 150 31.89 -30.72 30.02
N LYS A 151 32.48 -31.75 30.65
CA LYS A 151 33.86 -31.71 31.17
C LYS A 151 34.89 -32.39 30.26
N SER A 152 34.46 -33.08 29.23
CA SER A 152 35.34 -33.84 28.31
C SER A 152 36.48 -33.00 27.71
N PRO A 153 36.25 -31.76 27.22
CA PRO A 153 37.34 -30.93 26.69
C PRO A 153 38.40 -30.57 27.75
N GLU A 154 37.95 -30.26 28.97
CA GLU A 154 38.84 -29.88 30.07
C GLU A 154 39.68 -31.08 30.56
N TYR A 155 39.07 -32.24 30.70
CA TYR A 155 39.73 -33.46 31.12
C TYR A 155 40.68 -34.01 30.06
N ALA A 156 40.32 -33.93 28.78
CA ALA A 156 41.23 -34.29 27.68
C ALA A 156 42.48 -33.40 27.69
N ALA A 157 42.31 -32.10 27.89
CA ALA A 157 43.43 -31.16 28.00
C ALA A 157 44.31 -31.46 29.23
N TYR A 158 43.71 -31.82 30.36
CA TYR A 158 44.45 -32.21 31.55
C TYR A 158 45.30 -33.46 31.32
N PHE A 159 44.78 -34.53 30.75
CA PHE A 159 45.52 -35.76 30.47
C PHE A 159 46.64 -35.53 29.43
N GLU A 160 46.45 -34.67 28.46
CA GLU A 160 47.50 -34.28 27.52
C GLU A 160 48.64 -33.52 28.22
N GLN A 161 48.32 -32.59 29.13
CA GLN A 161 49.31 -31.90 29.96
C GLN A 161 50.03 -32.86 30.90
N GLU A 162 49.35 -33.83 31.50
CA GLU A 162 49.96 -34.87 32.34
C GLU A 162 50.99 -35.72 31.56
N LYS A 163 50.72 -36.04 30.30
CA LYS A 163 51.70 -36.72 29.43
C LYS A 163 52.92 -35.84 29.16
N LEU A 164 52.72 -34.57 28.84
CA LEU A 164 53.80 -33.62 28.61
C LEU A 164 54.65 -33.41 29.89
N GLN A 165 54.02 -33.37 31.05
CA GLN A 165 54.72 -33.30 32.35
C GLN A 165 55.60 -34.53 32.60
N LYS A 166 55.11 -35.74 32.34
CA LYS A 166 55.90 -37.01 32.45
C LYS A 166 57.10 -37.02 31.52
N LEU A 167 57.05 -36.27 30.41
CA LEU A 167 58.13 -36.06 29.43
C LEU A 167 59.05 -34.89 29.79
N GLY A 168 58.76 -34.16 30.86
CA GLY A 168 59.52 -32.96 31.27
C GLY A 168 59.30 -31.74 30.35
N LEU A 169 58.23 -31.72 29.50
CA LEU A 169 57.98 -30.69 28.50
C LEU A 169 56.97 -29.61 28.94
N ALA A 170 56.22 -29.84 30.04
CA ALA A 170 55.24 -28.91 30.59
C ALA A 170 55.05 -29.07 32.09
N SER A 171 54.46 -28.10 32.79
CA SER A 171 53.98 -28.19 34.18
C SER A 171 52.46 -28.02 34.19
N ILE A 172 51.76 -28.83 35.01
CA ILE A 172 50.31 -28.70 35.19
C ILE A 172 50.06 -27.57 36.19
N PRO A 173 49.19 -26.56 35.91
CA PRO A 173 48.82 -25.54 36.86
C PRO A 173 48.15 -26.14 38.10
N GLU A 174 48.39 -25.57 39.32
CA GLU A 174 47.81 -26.08 40.55
C GLU A 174 46.30 -26.04 40.63
N ASP A 175 45.69 -25.10 39.86
CA ASP A 175 44.24 -24.87 39.74
C ASP A 175 43.60 -25.68 38.61
N ALA A 176 44.35 -26.50 37.86
CA ALA A 176 43.81 -27.32 36.78
C ALA A 176 42.75 -28.31 37.29
N PRO A 177 41.59 -28.44 36.62
CA PRO A 177 40.53 -29.33 37.06
C PRO A 177 40.99 -30.79 36.99
N LYS A 178 41.22 -31.40 38.16
CA LYS A 178 41.67 -32.81 38.25
C LYS A 178 40.49 -33.75 37.96
N PRO A 179 40.59 -34.62 36.95
CA PRO A 179 39.58 -35.64 36.72
C PRO A 179 39.54 -36.62 37.89
N GLY A 180 38.34 -36.91 38.41
CA GLY A 180 38.15 -37.91 39.46
C GLY A 180 38.34 -39.36 38.98
N MET A 181 38.95 -39.59 37.82
CA MET A 181 39.12 -40.88 37.17
C MET A 181 40.46 -40.95 36.44
N THR A 182 40.88 -42.16 36.09
CA THR A 182 42.08 -42.39 35.28
C THR A 182 41.84 -42.10 33.80
N GLU A 183 42.89 -41.73 33.05
CA GLU A 183 42.83 -41.51 31.62
C GLU A 183 42.20 -42.69 30.86
N LYS A 184 42.58 -43.91 31.17
CA LYS A 184 42.05 -45.13 30.57
C LYS A 184 40.53 -45.23 30.76
N LYS A 185 40.02 -44.97 31.95
CA LYS A 185 38.59 -45.01 32.25
C LYS A 185 37.84 -43.87 31.54
N PHE A 186 38.46 -42.69 31.41
CA PHE A 186 37.90 -41.56 30.67
C PHE A 186 37.73 -41.87 29.18
N ILE A 187 38.76 -42.50 28.57
CA ILE A 187 38.70 -42.93 27.14
C ILE A 187 37.64 -44.01 26.96
N GLU A 188 37.64 -45.05 27.81
CA GLU A 188 36.65 -46.15 27.74
C GLU A 188 35.20 -45.62 27.86
N MET A 189 34.94 -44.65 28.74
CA MET A 189 33.63 -44.01 28.83
C MET A 189 33.30 -43.25 27.57
N GLY A 190 34.24 -42.50 27.01
CA GLY A 190 34.07 -41.77 25.75
C GLY A 190 33.72 -42.69 24.59
N ASP A 191 34.45 -43.80 24.47
CA ASP A 191 34.20 -44.78 23.40
C ASP A 191 32.81 -45.44 23.53
N GLN A 192 32.39 -45.77 24.76
CA GLN A 192 31.06 -46.35 25.01
C GLN A 192 29.94 -45.35 24.72
N ILE A 193 30.08 -44.10 25.14
CA ILE A 193 29.11 -43.05 24.85
C ILE A 193 29.04 -42.80 23.33
N SER A 194 30.19 -42.64 22.68
CA SER A 194 30.25 -42.37 21.24
C SER A 194 29.67 -43.52 20.41
N LYS A 195 29.94 -44.77 20.79
CA LYS A 195 29.35 -45.93 20.14
C LYS A 195 27.84 -45.97 20.30
N TRP A 196 27.34 -45.77 21.51
CA TRP A 196 25.92 -45.73 21.79
C TRP A 196 25.22 -44.58 21.01
N GLU A 197 25.80 -43.39 21.00
CA GLU A 197 25.26 -42.25 20.25
C GLU A 197 25.21 -42.52 18.75
N SER A 198 26.25 -43.14 18.20
CA SER A 198 26.27 -43.50 16.77
C SER A 198 25.22 -44.56 16.43
N GLU A 199 24.95 -45.52 17.31
CA GLU A 199 23.90 -46.52 17.16
C GLU A 199 22.50 -45.86 17.22
N VAL A 200 22.26 -44.98 18.22
CA VAL A 200 21.02 -44.21 18.36
C VAL A 200 20.78 -43.35 17.16
N GLU A 201 21.78 -42.62 16.66
CA GLU A 201 21.67 -41.74 15.50
C GLU A 201 21.40 -42.54 14.22
N SER A 202 22.05 -43.70 14.07
CA SER A 202 21.80 -44.60 12.94
C SER A 202 20.35 -45.11 12.91
N ILE A 203 19.79 -45.48 14.07
CA ILE A 203 18.40 -45.92 14.19
C ILE A 203 17.44 -44.76 13.88
N LYS A 204 17.68 -43.58 14.45
CA LYS A 204 16.85 -42.38 14.15
C LYS A 204 16.86 -42.03 12.67
N SER A 205 18.05 -41.96 12.06
CA SER A 205 18.23 -41.67 10.65
C SER A 205 17.49 -42.69 9.75
N LYS A 206 17.53 -43.99 10.14
CA LYS A 206 16.80 -45.05 9.42
C LYS A 206 15.28 -44.84 9.53
N VAL A 207 14.74 -44.59 10.73
CA VAL A 207 13.32 -44.33 10.97
C VAL A 207 12.87 -43.08 10.21
N GLU A 208 13.66 -41.99 10.25
CA GLU A 208 13.37 -40.77 9.50
C GLU A 208 13.35 -41.01 7.99
N SER A 209 14.30 -41.81 7.47
CA SER A 209 14.35 -42.14 6.04
C SER A 209 13.16 -42.99 5.61
N GLU A 210 12.74 -43.98 6.39
CA GLU A 210 11.57 -44.82 6.15
C GLU A 210 10.27 -44.01 6.22
N MET A 211 10.18 -43.09 7.21
CA MET A 211 9.06 -42.16 7.33
C MET A 211 8.97 -41.23 6.11
N ALA A 212 10.10 -40.66 5.67
CA ALA A 212 10.17 -39.81 4.49
C ALA A 212 9.78 -40.58 3.21
N ALA A 213 10.25 -41.83 3.06
CA ALA A 213 9.89 -42.69 1.93
C ALA A 213 8.39 -43.02 1.91
N ALA A 214 7.81 -43.35 3.06
CA ALA A 214 6.37 -43.64 3.16
C ALA A 214 5.51 -42.40 2.85
N LYS A 215 5.91 -41.21 3.28
CA LYS A 215 5.23 -39.94 2.95
C LYS A 215 5.37 -39.61 1.47
N ALA A 216 6.54 -39.86 0.88
CA ALA A 216 6.82 -39.57 -0.52
C ALA A 216 5.90 -40.33 -1.49
N GLU A 217 5.36 -41.50 -1.08
CA GLU A 217 4.37 -42.24 -1.87
C GLU A 217 3.13 -41.38 -2.15
N PHE A 218 2.66 -40.59 -1.19
CA PHE A 218 1.44 -39.75 -1.30
C PHE A 218 1.70 -38.38 -1.92
N GLU A 219 2.93 -37.93 -2.01
CA GLU A 219 3.27 -36.57 -2.49
C GLU A 219 2.75 -36.25 -3.90
N PRO A 220 2.78 -37.15 -4.91
CA PRO A 220 2.23 -36.86 -6.24
C PRO A 220 0.72 -36.58 -6.19
N LEU A 221 -0.04 -37.35 -5.39
CA LEU A 221 -1.47 -37.15 -5.22
C LEU A 221 -1.77 -35.87 -4.43
N ARG A 222 -1.02 -35.63 -3.35
CA ARG A 222 -1.11 -34.38 -2.57
C ARG A 222 -0.84 -33.18 -3.45
N LYS A 223 0.20 -33.22 -4.27
CA LYS A 223 0.54 -32.18 -5.24
C LYS A 223 -0.60 -31.95 -6.22
N LEU A 224 -1.17 -33.00 -6.79
CA LEU A 224 -2.30 -32.88 -7.72
C LEU A 224 -3.49 -32.16 -7.08
N LEU A 225 -3.90 -32.56 -5.88
CA LEU A 225 -5.05 -31.99 -5.18
C LEU A 225 -4.82 -30.52 -4.78
N LEU A 226 -3.64 -30.17 -4.27
CA LEU A 226 -3.28 -28.81 -3.94
C LEU A 226 -3.29 -27.90 -5.18
N LEU A 227 -2.70 -28.37 -6.28
CA LEU A 227 -2.65 -27.59 -7.52
C LEU A 227 -4.01 -27.53 -8.22
N HIS A 228 -4.84 -28.59 -8.14
CA HIS A 228 -6.20 -28.57 -8.65
C HIS A 228 -7.06 -27.50 -7.96
N ARG A 229 -6.87 -27.29 -6.65
CA ARG A 229 -7.57 -26.26 -5.88
C ARG A 229 -7.06 -24.84 -6.20
N ASP A 230 -5.74 -24.66 -6.28
CA ASP A 230 -5.13 -23.32 -6.20
C ASP A 230 -4.62 -22.79 -7.54
N PHE A 231 -4.36 -23.63 -8.55
CA PHE A 231 -3.68 -23.22 -9.78
C PHE A 231 -4.50 -22.22 -10.61
N TYR A 232 -5.80 -22.43 -10.79
CA TYR A 232 -6.63 -21.49 -11.55
C TYR A 232 -6.75 -20.14 -10.86
N ARG A 233 -6.85 -20.12 -9.52
CA ARG A 233 -6.79 -18.88 -8.72
C ARG A 233 -5.47 -18.14 -8.95
N LEU A 234 -4.35 -18.87 -9.00
CA LEU A 234 -3.07 -18.26 -9.34
C LEU A 234 -3.10 -17.65 -10.75
N LEU A 235 -3.59 -18.36 -11.77
CA LEU A 235 -3.66 -17.84 -13.14
C LEU A 235 -4.48 -16.55 -13.24
N ARG A 236 -5.61 -16.44 -12.54
CA ARG A 236 -6.44 -15.23 -12.47
C ARG A 236 -5.69 -14.04 -11.86
N ASN A 237 -4.77 -14.28 -10.95
CA ASN A 237 -3.96 -13.23 -10.32
C ASN A 237 -2.64 -12.97 -11.04
N PHE A 238 -2.08 -13.96 -11.73
CA PHE A 238 -0.78 -13.88 -12.39
C PHE A 238 -0.90 -13.40 -13.84
N VAL A 239 -1.83 -13.98 -14.62
CA VAL A 239 -1.98 -13.63 -16.04
C VAL A 239 -2.80 -12.36 -16.21
N THR A 240 -3.88 -12.18 -15.47
CA THR A 240 -4.91 -11.16 -15.75
C THR A 240 -5.11 -10.13 -14.65
N LEU A 241 -4.78 -10.40 -13.39
CA LEU A 241 -5.21 -9.65 -12.19
C LEU A 241 -6.75 -9.53 -12.11
N GLU A 242 -7.49 -10.51 -12.63
CA GLU A 242 -8.95 -10.47 -12.72
C GLU A 242 -9.59 -10.43 -11.35
N ASP A 243 -9.10 -11.23 -10.38
CA ASP A 243 -9.64 -11.27 -9.01
C ASP A 243 -9.59 -9.90 -8.31
N PHE A 244 -8.60 -9.07 -8.62
CA PHE A 244 -8.51 -7.73 -8.07
C PHE A 244 -9.61 -6.81 -8.59
N TYR A 245 -9.97 -6.93 -9.88
CA TYR A 245 -10.94 -6.02 -10.51
C TYR A 245 -12.38 -6.50 -10.43
N ASP A 246 -12.62 -7.82 -10.35
CA ASP A 246 -13.98 -8.38 -10.22
C ASP A 246 -14.63 -7.95 -8.91
N ASN A 247 -13.84 -7.80 -7.85
CA ASN A 247 -14.28 -7.34 -6.53
C ASN A 247 -15.57 -8.06 -6.05
N ASP A 248 -15.66 -9.36 -6.37
CA ASP A 248 -16.71 -10.22 -5.83
C ASP A 248 -16.31 -10.58 -4.39
N GLU A 249 -17.25 -10.55 -3.43
CA GLU A 249 -16.94 -10.85 -2.02
C GLU A 249 -16.37 -12.27 -1.83
N LYS A 250 -16.58 -13.14 -2.83
CA LYS A 250 -16.11 -14.53 -2.82
C LYS A 250 -14.69 -14.72 -3.36
N THR A 251 -14.18 -13.77 -4.16
CA THR A 251 -12.87 -13.89 -4.79
C THR A 251 -11.98 -12.72 -4.38
N VAL A 252 -11.11 -12.96 -3.42
CA VAL A 252 -10.11 -11.98 -2.96
C VAL A 252 -8.83 -12.18 -3.75
N ALA A 253 -8.28 -11.09 -4.31
CA ALA A 253 -6.99 -11.16 -5.00
C ALA A 253 -5.89 -11.68 -4.06
N SER A 254 -4.99 -12.49 -4.59
CA SER A 254 -4.01 -13.24 -3.81
C SER A 254 -3.03 -12.39 -3.00
N PHE A 255 -2.86 -11.13 -3.34
CA PHE A 255 -1.98 -10.19 -2.63
C PHE A 255 -2.72 -9.32 -1.59
N LEU A 256 -4.04 -9.41 -1.48
CA LEU A 256 -4.84 -8.65 -0.50
C LEU A 256 -4.85 -9.38 0.83
N ALA A 257 -4.20 -8.79 1.82
CA ALA A 257 -4.00 -9.41 3.14
C ALA A 257 -5.21 -9.32 4.08
N GLY A 258 -6.22 -8.51 3.73
CA GLY A 258 -7.39 -8.30 4.58
C GLY A 258 -7.94 -6.88 4.49
N THR A 259 -8.62 -6.43 5.56
CA THR A 259 -9.30 -5.13 5.61
C THR A 259 -8.88 -4.33 6.84
N LEU A 260 -8.43 -3.10 6.63
CA LEU A 260 -8.13 -2.15 7.71
C LEU A 260 -9.34 -1.26 8.00
N ILE A 261 -9.83 -1.29 9.24
CA ILE A 261 -10.87 -0.38 9.74
C ILE A 261 -10.20 0.78 10.45
N LEU A 262 -10.32 1.97 9.88
CA LEU A 262 -9.70 3.19 10.40
C LEU A 262 -10.56 4.41 10.07
N ASP A 263 -10.81 5.28 11.05
CA ASP A 263 -11.51 6.55 10.85
C ASP A 263 -12.85 6.42 10.09
N GLN A 264 -13.72 5.48 10.53
CA GLN A 264 -15.03 5.16 9.95
C GLN A 264 -14.95 4.68 8.48
N ARG A 265 -13.85 4.06 8.09
CA ARG A 265 -13.61 3.53 6.75
C ARG A 265 -13.13 2.09 6.83
N ALA A 266 -13.51 1.32 5.83
CA ALA A 266 -12.98 0.00 5.57
C ALA A 266 -12.08 0.07 4.33
N CYS A 267 -10.77 -0.13 4.53
CA CYS A 267 -9.78 -0.16 3.46
C CYS A 267 -9.53 -1.60 3.07
N LYS A 268 -10.04 -2.01 1.93
CA LYS A 268 -9.91 -3.38 1.40
C LYS A 268 -8.58 -3.59 0.66
N LEU A 269 -7.96 -2.52 0.14
CA LEU A 269 -6.64 -2.61 -0.51
C LEU A 269 -5.55 -2.54 0.56
N CYS A 270 -5.33 -3.66 1.23
CA CYS A 270 -4.26 -3.87 2.21
C CYS A 270 -3.31 -4.94 1.72
N ILE A 271 -2.01 -4.65 1.67
CA ILE A 271 -0.96 -5.55 1.19
C ILE A 271 0.07 -5.71 2.31
N ARG A 272 0.57 -6.93 2.53
CA ARG A 272 1.68 -7.17 3.47
C ARG A 272 2.95 -6.47 2.97
N VAL A 273 3.73 -5.91 3.87
CA VAL A 273 5.01 -5.25 3.54
C VAL A 273 6.13 -6.20 3.91
N ASN A 274 6.86 -6.67 2.90
CA ASN A 274 7.99 -7.57 3.09
C ASN A 274 9.32 -6.81 3.21
N ASP A 275 9.45 -5.67 2.52
CA ASP A 275 10.67 -4.84 2.47
C ASP A 275 10.30 -3.36 2.46
N LEU A 276 10.41 -2.72 3.63
CA LEU A 276 10.05 -1.31 3.79
C LEU A 276 10.95 -0.38 2.96
N ALA A 277 12.22 -0.71 2.77
CA ALA A 277 13.16 0.12 2.01
C ALA A 277 12.80 0.17 0.51
N LYS A 278 12.38 -0.96 -0.07
CA LYS A 278 11.85 -1.00 -1.43
C LYS A 278 10.55 -0.24 -1.57
N HIS A 279 9.67 -0.31 -0.57
CA HIS A 279 8.44 0.48 -0.54
C HIS A 279 8.72 1.98 -0.53
N ASP A 280 9.77 2.44 0.15
CA ASP A 280 10.14 3.86 0.20
C ASP A 280 10.49 4.44 -1.17
N SER A 281 11.12 3.64 -2.01
CA SER A 281 11.52 4.04 -3.37
C SER A 281 10.41 3.89 -4.40
N GLN A 282 9.63 2.82 -4.34
CA GLN A 282 8.67 2.44 -5.39
C GLN A 282 7.24 2.94 -5.11
N ALA A 283 6.75 2.79 -3.89
CA ALA A 283 5.35 3.05 -3.56
C ALA A 283 4.88 4.50 -3.82
N PRO A 284 5.70 5.56 -3.68
CA PRO A 284 5.31 6.92 -4.05
C PRO A 284 4.89 7.08 -5.51
N LEU A 285 5.45 6.26 -6.42
CA LEU A 285 5.14 6.25 -7.85
C LEU A 285 3.71 5.79 -8.15
N SER A 286 3.06 5.11 -7.20
CA SER A 286 1.68 4.63 -7.35
C SER A 286 0.63 5.75 -7.48
N GLY A 287 0.95 6.97 -7.02
CA GLY A 287 0.02 8.09 -6.95
C GLY A 287 -1.14 7.90 -5.96
N MET A 288 -1.09 6.89 -5.10
CA MET A 288 -2.09 6.59 -4.07
C MET A 288 -1.71 7.22 -2.72
N TYR A 289 -2.73 7.48 -1.89
CA TYR A 289 -2.53 7.81 -0.49
C TYR A 289 -2.35 6.50 0.29
N LEU A 290 -1.16 6.30 0.85
CA LEU A 290 -0.78 5.04 1.47
C LEU A 290 -0.53 5.21 2.97
N LEU A 291 -1.12 4.33 3.76
CA LEU A 291 -0.93 4.21 5.20
C LEU A 291 -0.12 2.95 5.49
N TYR A 292 1.02 3.08 6.12
CA TYR A 292 1.81 1.96 6.62
C TYR A 292 1.47 1.73 8.08
N CYS A 293 1.05 0.52 8.41
CA CYS A 293 0.62 0.15 9.75
C CYS A 293 1.44 -1.02 10.29
N ASN A 294 1.85 -0.91 11.56
CA ASN A 294 2.29 -2.05 12.35
C ASN A 294 1.05 -2.71 12.94
N CYS A 295 0.90 -4.00 12.70
CA CYS A 295 -0.23 -4.79 13.15
C CYS A 295 0.25 -5.87 14.11
N GLU A 296 -0.40 -6.00 15.27
CA GLU A 296 -0.06 -6.97 16.31
C GLU A 296 -1.33 -7.66 16.82
N ASN A 297 -1.34 -8.99 16.76
CA ASN A 297 -2.37 -9.78 17.41
C ASN A 297 -1.90 -10.17 18.81
N LYS A 298 -2.53 -9.61 19.84
CA LYS A 298 -2.14 -9.84 21.26
C LYS A 298 -2.38 -11.26 21.75
N LYS A 299 -3.30 -12.01 21.11
CA LYS A 299 -3.63 -13.39 21.52
C LYS A 299 -2.58 -14.37 21.01
N THR A 300 -2.15 -14.22 19.76
CA THR A 300 -1.21 -15.14 19.10
C THR A 300 0.24 -14.64 19.12
N GLY A 301 0.46 -13.38 19.46
CA GLY A 301 1.78 -12.72 19.39
C GLY A 301 2.27 -12.46 17.96
N LYS A 302 1.46 -12.77 16.94
CA LYS A 302 1.81 -12.53 15.54
C LYS A 302 1.93 -11.04 15.25
N LYS A 303 3.00 -10.64 14.57
CA LYS A 303 3.25 -9.27 14.12
C LYS A 303 3.40 -9.26 12.60
N LEU A 304 2.83 -8.24 11.97
CA LEU A 304 2.96 -8.02 10.54
C LEU A 304 2.91 -6.53 10.22
N GLN A 305 3.46 -6.14 9.09
CA GLN A 305 3.35 -4.80 8.55
C GLN A 305 2.47 -4.83 7.30
N ILE A 306 1.59 -3.84 7.18
CA ILE A 306 0.75 -3.68 6.01
C ILE A 306 0.88 -2.27 5.44
N VAL A 307 0.64 -2.15 4.14
CA VAL A 307 0.34 -0.90 3.46
C VAL A 307 -1.13 -0.92 3.03
N ALA A 308 -1.90 0.05 3.51
CA ALA A 308 -3.30 0.24 3.16
C ALA A 308 -3.46 1.45 2.24
N ALA A 309 -4.15 1.31 1.11
CA ALA A 309 -4.40 2.40 0.19
C ALA A 309 -5.76 3.06 0.49
N MET A 310 -5.71 4.34 0.81
CA MET A 310 -6.90 5.19 0.95
C MET A 310 -7.29 5.77 -0.39
N THR A 311 -8.40 5.33 -0.93
CA THR A 311 -8.88 5.73 -2.26
C THR A 311 -10.10 6.65 -2.23
N GLN A 312 -10.71 6.82 -1.04
CA GLN A 312 -11.89 7.67 -0.82
C GLN A 312 -11.88 8.34 0.57
N GLY A 313 -12.56 9.45 0.71
CA GLY A 313 -12.79 10.17 1.97
C GLY A 313 -11.90 11.40 2.15
N GLU A 314 -11.80 11.88 3.40
CA GLU A 314 -10.99 13.04 3.78
C GLU A 314 -9.79 12.59 4.63
N ILE A 315 -8.65 13.29 4.49
CA ILE A 315 -7.42 12.97 5.24
C ILE A 315 -7.32 13.65 6.60
N LYS A 316 -8.35 14.42 6.99
CA LYS A 316 -8.30 15.33 8.15
C LYS A 316 -7.85 14.67 9.45
N ASN A 317 -8.27 13.41 9.68
CA ASN A 317 -8.00 12.68 10.92
C ASN A 317 -6.92 11.58 10.74
N LEU A 318 -6.23 11.56 9.61
CA LEU A 318 -5.18 10.58 9.34
C LEU A 318 -3.83 11.17 9.71
N SER A 319 -3.21 10.59 10.72
CA SER A 319 -1.88 11.00 11.22
C SER A 319 -1.07 9.78 11.63
N VAL A 320 0.23 9.94 11.67
CA VAL A 320 1.13 8.96 12.31
C VAL A 320 0.73 8.81 13.77
N GLY A 321 0.74 7.58 14.29
CA GLY A 321 0.24 7.23 15.63
C GLY A 321 -1.26 6.95 15.70
N LYS A 322 -2.03 7.11 14.62
CA LYS A 322 -3.46 6.76 14.58
C LYS A 322 -3.64 5.26 14.69
N ASN A 323 -4.54 4.82 15.58
CA ASN A 323 -4.88 3.42 15.77
C ASN A 323 -6.13 3.03 14.98
N GLY A 324 -6.12 1.79 14.49
CA GLY A 324 -7.21 1.12 13.82
C GLY A 324 -7.19 -0.37 14.13
N ILE A 325 -8.06 -1.15 13.47
CA ILE A 325 -8.07 -2.61 13.57
C ILE A 325 -7.94 -3.19 12.17
N PHE A 326 -7.02 -4.11 12.01
CA PHE A 326 -6.84 -4.87 10.79
C PHE A 326 -7.42 -6.27 10.98
N TYR A 327 -8.28 -6.69 10.06
CA TYR A 327 -8.82 -8.04 9.96
C TYR A 327 -8.16 -8.72 8.78
N ASP A 328 -7.50 -9.87 9.02
CA ASP A 328 -6.99 -10.69 7.93
C ASP A 328 -8.11 -11.52 7.27
N ASN A 329 -7.77 -12.23 6.20
CA ASN A 329 -8.75 -13.05 5.48
C ASN A 329 -9.18 -14.31 6.25
N ASP A 330 -8.42 -14.71 7.28
CA ASP A 330 -8.75 -15.81 8.19
C ASP A 330 -9.69 -15.35 9.33
N GLY A 331 -10.00 -14.05 9.38
CA GLY A 331 -10.85 -13.44 10.40
C GLY A 331 -10.16 -13.14 11.71
N LEU A 332 -8.82 -13.18 11.77
CA LEU A 332 -8.06 -12.74 12.93
C LEU A 332 -7.98 -11.22 12.98
N ASP A 333 -8.12 -10.67 14.17
CA ASP A 333 -8.03 -9.25 14.45
C ASP A 333 -6.63 -8.84 14.94
N TYR A 334 -6.14 -7.70 14.45
CA TYR A 334 -4.85 -7.13 14.82
C TYR A 334 -5.01 -5.66 15.21
N ASP A 335 -4.41 -5.26 16.32
CA ASP A 335 -4.25 -3.85 16.65
C ASP A 335 -3.30 -3.21 15.63
N ALA A 336 -3.80 -2.27 14.84
CA ALA A 336 -3.04 -1.61 13.79
C ALA A 336 -2.71 -0.17 14.18
N THR A 337 -1.43 0.22 14.12
CA THR A 337 -0.97 1.59 14.36
C THR A 337 -0.26 2.14 13.15
N VAL A 338 -0.70 3.30 12.66
CA VAL A 338 -0.08 3.99 11.53
C VAL A 338 1.29 4.53 11.94
N PHE A 339 2.37 4.09 11.27
CA PHE A 339 3.71 4.59 11.54
C PHE A 339 4.29 5.46 10.42
N LYS A 340 3.73 5.37 9.21
CA LYS A 340 4.18 6.15 8.05
C LYS A 340 3.03 6.43 7.10
N ILE A 341 3.07 7.60 6.45
CA ILE A 341 2.07 8.04 5.47
C ILE A 341 2.77 8.53 4.21
N ILE A 342 2.31 8.07 3.03
CA ILE A 342 2.67 8.66 1.74
C ILE A 342 1.47 9.47 1.26
N GLU A 343 1.63 10.79 1.23
CA GLU A 343 0.54 11.71 0.90
C GLU A 343 0.36 11.86 -0.62
N ASN A 344 -0.82 11.56 -1.10
CA ASN A 344 -1.30 11.86 -2.45
C ASN A 344 -2.76 12.30 -2.40
N PRO A 345 -3.28 13.01 -3.41
CA PRO A 345 -4.66 13.42 -3.44
C PRO A 345 -5.61 12.21 -3.43
N ILE A 346 -6.62 12.23 -2.54
CA ILE A 346 -7.68 11.22 -2.51
C ILE A 346 -8.90 11.68 -3.32
N SER A 347 -9.21 12.98 -3.33
CA SER A 347 -10.36 13.55 -4.01
C SER A 347 -10.09 14.97 -4.54
N LEU A 348 -10.87 15.40 -5.56
CA LEU A 348 -10.81 16.76 -6.08
C LEU A 348 -11.24 17.80 -5.05
N ARG A 349 -12.22 17.46 -4.19
CA ARG A 349 -12.66 18.33 -3.08
C ARG A 349 -11.52 18.63 -2.12
N GLN A 350 -10.73 17.61 -1.78
CA GLN A 350 -9.54 17.79 -0.95
C GLN A 350 -8.51 18.69 -1.63
N ALA A 351 -8.28 18.50 -2.93
CA ALA A 351 -7.32 19.28 -3.70
C ALA A 351 -7.70 20.77 -3.79
N PHE A 352 -9.01 21.07 -3.90
CA PHE A 352 -9.52 22.44 -3.86
C PHE A 352 -9.16 23.16 -2.54
N TRP A 353 -9.31 22.48 -1.41
CA TRP A 353 -9.02 23.06 -0.09
C TRP A 353 -7.54 23.00 0.33
N ASN A 354 -6.71 22.25 -0.40
CA ASN A 354 -5.30 22.04 -0.04
C ASN A 354 -4.47 23.33 0.05
N PRO A 355 -4.56 24.31 -0.89
CA PRO A 355 -3.82 25.56 -0.79
C PRO A 355 -4.14 26.32 0.49
N TYR A 356 -5.43 26.40 0.83
CA TYR A 356 -5.91 27.11 2.04
C TYR A 356 -5.47 26.43 3.33
N ARG A 357 -5.48 25.09 3.37
CA ARG A 357 -4.99 24.32 4.52
C ARG A 357 -3.47 24.49 4.70
N LYS A 358 -2.69 24.50 3.63
CA LYS A 358 -1.24 24.77 3.69
C LYS A 358 -0.97 26.18 4.21
N MET A 359 -1.75 27.16 3.77
CA MET A 359 -1.64 28.54 4.22
C MET A 359 -2.00 28.66 5.71
N ALA A 360 -3.09 28.02 6.14
CA ALA A 360 -3.48 27.99 7.54
C ALA A 360 -2.41 27.34 8.43
N LYS A 361 -1.87 26.19 8.04
CA LYS A 361 -0.74 25.55 8.75
C LYS A 361 0.50 26.45 8.79
N TRP A 362 0.84 27.08 7.67
CA TRP A 362 1.99 28.00 7.65
C TRP A 362 1.81 29.18 8.64
N VAL A 363 0.62 29.75 8.72
CA VAL A 363 0.27 30.79 9.69
C VAL A 363 0.38 30.26 11.11
N GLU A 364 -0.21 29.08 11.38
CA GLU A 364 -0.15 28.40 12.68
C GLU A 364 1.28 28.10 13.11
N ASP A 365 2.11 27.56 12.22
CA ASP A 365 3.52 27.28 12.47
C ASP A 365 4.31 28.57 12.77
N LYS A 366 4.00 29.67 12.07
CA LYS A 366 4.61 30.98 12.33
C LYS A 366 4.21 31.54 13.69
N ILE A 367 2.90 31.44 14.04
CA ILE A 367 2.39 31.88 15.33
C ILE A 367 3.02 31.04 16.46
N ASN A 368 3.05 29.70 16.31
CA ASN A 368 3.60 28.80 17.31
C ASN A 368 5.12 29.01 17.49
N LYS A 369 5.87 29.22 16.40
CA LYS A 369 7.30 29.58 16.49
C LYS A 369 7.50 30.94 17.20
N SER A 370 6.68 31.93 16.87
CA SER A 370 6.76 33.23 17.53
C SER A 370 6.35 33.16 19.01
N ALA A 371 5.39 32.29 19.37
CA ALA A 371 5.03 32.03 20.75
C ALA A 371 6.15 31.32 21.52
N ALA A 372 6.70 30.25 20.94
CA ALA A 372 7.80 29.49 21.54
C ALA A 372 9.08 30.34 21.70
N GLU A 373 9.39 31.21 20.70
CA GLU A 373 10.49 32.18 20.83
C GLU A 373 10.23 33.25 21.90
N LYS A 374 8.98 33.64 22.09
CA LYS A 374 8.60 34.54 23.19
C LYS A 374 8.71 33.86 24.55
N ASP A 375 8.24 32.62 24.65
CA ASP A 375 8.31 31.85 25.91
C ASP A 375 9.77 31.55 26.28
N ALA A 376 10.62 31.14 25.30
CA ALA A 376 12.05 30.96 25.52
C ALA A 376 12.74 32.25 25.95
N LYS A 377 12.42 33.39 25.31
CA LYS A 377 12.98 34.70 25.69
C LYS A 377 12.49 35.20 27.05
N THR A 378 11.23 34.93 27.41
CA THR A 378 10.71 35.25 28.72
C THR A 378 11.36 34.42 29.82
N PHE A 379 11.68 33.14 29.51
CA PHE A 379 12.41 32.25 30.40
C PHE A 379 13.88 32.68 30.55
N ASP A 380 14.57 33.03 29.45
CA ASP A 380 15.92 33.56 29.47
C ASP A 380 16.01 34.91 30.14
N ASP A 381 15.02 35.82 29.95
CA ASP A 381 14.93 37.12 30.63
C ASP A 381 14.63 36.97 32.13
N MET A 382 13.81 35.99 32.54
CA MET A 382 13.60 35.66 33.94
C MET A 382 14.85 35.04 34.57
N THR A 383 15.55 34.15 33.86
CA THR A 383 16.79 33.52 34.33
C THR A 383 17.93 34.57 34.40
N ALA A 384 18.02 35.46 33.40
CA ALA A 384 18.97 36.57 33.38
C ALA A 384 18.67 37.60 34.52
N LYS A 385 17.41 37.91 34.81
CA LYS A 385 17.03 38.78 35.93
C LYS A 385 17.33 38.16 37.30
N VAL A 386 17.25 36.84 37.41
CA VAL A 386 17.66 36.12 38.64
C VAL A 386 19.19 36.08 38.76
N ALA A 387 19.92 35.97 37.62
CA ALA A 387 21.37 35.99 37.61
C ALA A 387 21.97 37.42 37.78
N THR A 388 21.33 38.46 37.27
CA THR A 388 21.77 39.87 37.42
C THR A 388 21.46 40.50 38.75
N ALA A 389 20.65 39.86 39.61
CA ALA A 389 20.52 40.26 41.03
C ALA A 389 21.82 39.99 41.83
N ALA A 390 22.83 39.37 41.24
CA ALA A 390 24.10 39.02 41.88
C ALA A 390 25.35 39.75 41.33
N ASP A 391 25.24 40.66 40.30
CA ASP A 391 26.42 41.33 39.75
C ASP A 391 26.13 42.77 39.24
N PRO A 392 26.74 43.80 39.82
CA PRO A 392 26.41 45.21 39.52
C PRO A 392 27.04 45.79 38.22
N ASN A 393 27.62 44.99 37.34
CA ASN A 393 28.45 45.52 36.19
C ASN A 393 28.02 45.05 34.77
N ALA A 394 26.77 44.66 34.56
CA ALA A 394 26.29 44.19 33.24
C ALA A 394 25.34 45.16 32.52
N GLU A 395 25.81 46.37 32.26
CA GLU A 395 25.21 47.24 31.25
C GLU A 395 26.02 47.14 29.94
N LYS A 396 25.50 46.40 28.95
CA LYS A 396 25.71 46.62 27.47
C LYS A 396 25.44 45.37 26.57
N LYS A 397 24.28 44.71 26.67
CA LYS A 397 23.90 43.73 25.63
C LYS A 397 22.46 43.90 25.08
N SER A 398 21.72 44.86 25.51
CA SER A 398 20.30 45.04 25.16
C SER A 398 20.03 45.84 23.87
N ALA A 399 20.98 46.63 23.37
CA ALA A 399 20.73 47.50 22.21
C ALA A 399 20.85 46.80 20.84
N PHE A 400 21.59 45.67 20.74
CA PHE A 400 21.82 44.99 19.46
C PHE A 400 20.65 44.10 19.00
N ASP A 401 19.88 43.59 19.93
CA ASP A 401 18.72 42.75 19.61
C ASP A 401 17.48 43.56 19.22
N ILE A 402 17.30 44.75 19.78
CA ILE A 402 16.19 45.66 19.42
C ILE A 402 16.32 46.12 17.96
N ALA A 403 17.55 46.36 17.48
CA ALA A 403 17.81 46.76 16.08
C ALA A 403 17.49 45.63 15.05
N LYS A 404 17.74 44.37 15.39
CA LYS A 404 17.36 43.23 14.55
C LYS A 404 15.82 43.05 14.49
N PHE A 405 15.14 43.25 15.60
CA PHE A 405 13.68 43.21 15.62
C PHE A 405 13.03 44.36 14.87
N ALA A 406 13.57 45.57 15.00
CA ALA A 406 13.13 46.72 14.22
C ALA A 406 13.26 46.50 12.71
N GLY A 407 14.33 45.83 12.26
CA GLY A 407 14.53 45.43 10.84
C GLY A 407 13.49 44.40 10.36
N ILE A 408 13.14 43.42 11.17
CA ILE A 408 12.13 42.41 10.82
C ILE A 408 10.73 43.03 10.78
N PHE A 409 10.38 43.87 11.75
CA PHE A 409 9.13 44.60 11.76
C PHE A 409 9.04 45.64 10.63
N ALA A 410 10.12 46.30 10.30
CA ALA A 410 10.18 47.18 9.15
C ALA A 410 10.00 46.42 7.82
N ALA A 411 10.63 45.25 7.66
CA ALA A 411 10.43 44.40 6.48
C ALA A 411 9.02 43.85 6.35
N ILE A 412 8.40 43.42 7.47
CA ILE A 412 6.99 43.03 7.52
C ILE A 412 6.08 44.22 7.24
N GLY A 413 6.37 45.40 7.83
CA GLY A 413 5.64 46.64 7.60
C GLY A 413 5.71 47.09 6.13
N MET A 414 6.90 47.01 5.49
CA MET A 414 7.05 47.29 4.06
C MET A 414 6.29 46.29 3.20
N ALA A 415 6.35 44.98 3.52
CA ALA A 415 5.60 43.96 2.78
C ALA A 415 4.09 44.16 2.90
N LEU A 416 3.61 44.47 4.12
CA LEU A 416 2.20 44.83 4.36
C LEU A 416 1.83 46.15 3.69
N GLY A 417 2.73 47.13 3.69
CA GLY A 417 2.56 48.42 3.00
C GLY A 417 2.44 48.26 1.48
N MET A 418 3.29 47.42 0.85
CA MET A 418 3.19 47.10 -0.58
C MET A 418 1.91 46.34 -0.92
N ILE A 419 1.50 45.41 -0.06
CA ILE A 419 0.21 44.72 -0.20
C ILE A 419 -0.93 45.70 -0.02
N GLY A 420 -0.84 46.58 0.97
CA GLY A 420 -1.83 47.62 1.22
C GLY A 420 -2.00 48.59 0.05
N THR A 421 -0.90 49.06 -0.54
CA THR A 421 -0.95 49.95 -1.71
C THR A 421 -1.46 49.22 -2.96
N ALA A 422 -1.12 47.94 -3.15
CA ALA A 422 -1.68 47.12 -4.21
C ALA A 422 -3.21 46.94 -4.02
N LEU A 423 -3.66 46.67 -2.78
CA LEU A 423 -5.09 46.56 -2.47
C LEU A 423 -5.85 47.85 -2.67
N VAL A 424 -5.24 49.01 -2.33
CA VAL A 424 -5.83 50.34 -2.58
C VAL A 424 -5.99 50.60 -4.07
N LYS A 425 -4.97 50.32 -4.89
CA LYS A 425 -5.04 50.47 -6.34
C LYS A 425 -6.08 49.52 -6.97
N VAL A 426 -6.15 48.28 -6.48
CA VAL A 426 -7.19 47.33 -6.89
C VAL A 426 -8.56 47.85 -6.45
N GLY A 427 -8.69 48.41 -5.23
CA GLY A 427 -9.92 48.99 -4.73
C GLY A 427 -10.37 50.23 -5.50
N GLU A 428 -9.44 51.07 -5.95
CA GLU A 428 -9.73 52.23 -6.82
C GLU A 428 -10.25 51.76 -8.22
N GLY A 429 -9.60 50.77 -8.84
CA GLY A 429 -10.06 50.17 -10.09
C GLY A 429 -11.38 49.39 -9.95
N MET A 430 -11.80 49.07 -8.75
CA MET A 430 -13.04 48.36 -8.47
C MET A 430 -14.23 49.26 -8.16
N LYS A 431 -14.05 50.58 -7.90
CA LYS A 431 -15.13 51.47 -7.47
C LYS A 431 -16.30 51.59 -8.44
N ASP A 432 -16.01 51.50 -9.72
CA ASP A 432 -17.02 51.65 -10.79
C ASP A 432 -17.60 50.31 -11.26
N LEU A 433 -17.25 49.20 -10.62
CA LEU A 433 -17.72 47.88 -10.99
C LEU A 433 -19.10 47.60 -10.38
N PRO A 434 -20.08 47.09 -11.14
CA PRO A 434 -21.34 46.63 -10.62
C PRO A 434 -21.11 45.44 -9.65
N TRP A 435 -21.92 45.31 -8.59
CA TRP A 435 -21.77 44.36 -7.49
C TRP A 435 -21.60 42.90 -7.93
N TRP A 436 -22.17 42.48 -9.06
CA TRP A 436 -22.01 41.11 -9.58
C TRP A 436 -20.60 40.81 -10.10
N GLN A 437 -19.85 41.82 -10.57
CA GLN A 437 -18.46 41.64 -11.02
C GLN A 437 -17.51 41.33 -9.84
N TYR A 438 -17.78 41.84 -8.63
CA TYR A 438 -17.02 41.44 -7.43
C TYR A 438 -17.13 39.94 -7.15
N LEU A 439 -18.30 39.36 -7.38
CA LEU A 439 -18.53 37.93 -7.19
C LEU A 439 -17.77 37.11 -8.24
N ILE A 440 -17.73 37.56 -9.48
CA ILE A 440 -16.92 36.93 -10.55
C ILE A 440 -15.42 37.01 -10.20
N ILE A 441 -14.94 38.18 -9.80
CA ILE A 441 -13.53 38.36 -9.38
C ILE A 441 -13.19 37.43 -8.24
N PHE A 442 -14.05 37.32 -7.22
CA PHE A 442 -13.86 36.40 -6.10
C PHE A 442 -13.77 34.94 -6.57
N VAL A 443 -14.69 34.50 -7.43
CA VAL A 443 -14.68 33.15 -8.00
C VAL A 443 -13.42 32.92 -8.85
N CYS A 444 -13.01 33.89 -9.66
CA CYS A 444 -11.76 33.82 -10.44
C CYS A 444 -10.53 33.67 -9.55
N ILE A 445 -10.44 34.45 -8.46
CA ILE A 445 -9.34 34.32 -7.50
C ILE A 445 -9.31 32.93 -6.85
N LEU A 446 -10.49 32.41 -6.45
CA LEU A 446 -10.59 31.05 -5.92
C LEU A 446 -10.14 30.00 -6.95
N LEU A 447 -10.52 30.15 -8.22
CA LEU A 447 -10.12 29.24 -9.30
C LEU A 447 -8.63 29.35 -9.63
N ILE A 448 -8.05 30.54 -9.62
CA ILE A 448 -6.61 30.74 -9.84
C ILE A 448 -5.80 30.08 -8.73
N ILE A 449 -6.23 30.20 -7.47
CA ILE A 449 -5.54 29.59 -6.31
C ILE A 449 -5.72 28.07 -6.29
N SER A 450 -6.95 27.59 -6.49
CA SER A 450 -7.29 26.17 -6.35
C SER A 450 -7.17 25.38 -7.64
N GLY A 451 -7.29 26.04 -8.83
CA GLY A 451 -7.29 25.40 -10.15
C GLY A 451 -6.07 24.53 -10.42
N PRO A 452 -4.83 25.04 -10.28
CA PRO A 452 -3.63 24.23 -10.48
C PRO A 452 -3.57 23.00 -9.59
N SER A 453 -3.97 23.13 -8.31
CA SER A 453 -4.03 22.01 -7.36
C SER A 453 -5.08 20.97 -7.79
N MET A 454 -6.24 21.41 -8.27
CA MET A 454 -7.31 20.51 -8.76
C MET A 454 -6.89 19.78 -10.03
N ILE A 455 -6.26 20.47 -10.99
CA ILE A 455 -5.77 19.85 -12.24
C ILE A 455 -4.72 18.78 -11.94
N MET A 456 -3.73 19.10 -11.10
CA MET A 456 -2.73 18.13 -10.67
C MET A 456 -3.34 16.92 -9.95
N ALA A 457 -4.30 17.16 -9.06
CA ALA A 457 -5.00 16.09 -8.38
C ALA A 457 -5.81 15.23 -9.36
N TRP A 458 -6.51 15.84 -10.32
CA TRP A 458 -7.26 15.11 -11.33
C TRP A 458 -6.36 14.22 -12.18
N MET A 459 -5.20 14.72 -12.62
CA MET A 459 -4.21 13.92 -13.34
C MET A 459 -3.68 12.75 -12.49
N LYS A 460 -3.33 12.99 -11.22
CA LYS A 460 -2.88 11.95 -10.30
C LYS A 460 -3.95 10.89 -10.03
N LEU A 461 -5.20 11.31 -9.78
CA LEU A 461 -6.32 10.40 -9.53
C LEU A 461 -6.62 9.47 -10.72
N ARG A 462 -6.39 9.93 -11.95
CA ARG A 462 -6.55 9.11 -13.15
C ARG A 462 -5.39 8.16 -13.42
N ARG A 463 -4.21 8.45 -12.88
CA ARG A 463 -2.96 7.68 -13.08
C ARG A 463 -2.58 6.82 -11.89
N ARG A 464 -3.50 6.64 -10.92
CA ARG A 464 -3.22 5.74 -9.79
C ARG A 464 -2.97 4.34 -10.31
N ASN A 465 -1.82 3.77 -9.91
CA ASN A 465 -1.36 2.47 -10.37
C ASN A 465 -0.91 1.61 -9.17
N LEU A 466 -1.39 0.37 -9.12
CA LEU A 466 -1.03 -0.57 -8.07
C LEU A 466 0.36 -1.18 -8.31
N ALA A 467 0.81 -1.27 -9.56
CA ALA A 467 2.06 -1.95 -9.93
C ALA A 467 3.29 -1.53 -9.10
N PRO A 468 3.55 -0.23 -8.80
CA PRO A 468 4.70 0.15 -7.98
C PRO A 468 4.66 -0.41 -6.55
N VAL A 469 3.46 -0.56 -5.96
CA VAL A 469 3.32 -1.13 -4.61
C VAL A 469 3.59 -2.63 -4.61
N LEU A 470 3.11 -3.35 -5.63
CA LEU A 470 3.40 -4.78 -5.79
C LEU A 470 4.88 -5.02 -6.13
N ASN A 471 5.48 -4.18 -7.00
CA ASN A 471 6.91 -4.26 -7.31
C ASN A 471 7.77 -4.06 -6.05
N ALA A 472 7.36 -3.18 -5.15
CA ALA A 472 8.02 -2.99 -3.85
C ALA A 472 8.01 -4.27 -3.00
N ASN A 473 7.00 -5.12 -3.15
CA ASN A 473 6.90 -6.43 -2.50
C ASN A 473 7.59 -7.57 -3.27
N GLY A 474 8.37 -7.27 -4.29
CA GLY A 474 9.12 -8.28 -5.05
C GLY A 474 8.35 -8.90 -6.21
N TRP A 475 7.18 -8.35 -6.58
CA TRP A 475 6.52 -8.73 -7.82
C TRP A 475 7.22 -8.09 -9.03
N ALA A 476 7.11 -8.71 -10.18
CA ALA A 476 7.49 -8.10 -11.46
C ALA A 476 6.23 -7.86 -12.29
N ILE A 477 5.60 -6.71 -12.08
CA ILE A 477 4.37 -6.34 -12.79
C ILE A 477 4.74 -5.75 -14.15
N ASN A 478 4.22 -6.35 -15.21
CA ASN A 478 4.53 -6.02 -16.60
C ASN A 478 3.48 -5.10 -17.26
N ALA A 479 2.28 -5.01 -16.68
CA ALA A 479 1.18 -4.21 -17.22
C ALA A 479 0.64 -3.24 -16.17
N ASP A 480 0.19 -2.06 -16.61
CA ASP A 480 -0.44 -1.08 -15.74
C ASP A 480 -1.63 -1.68 -14.97
N SER A 481 -1.67 -1.42 -13.68
CA SER A 481 -2.75 -1.85 -12.79
C SER A 481 -3.48 -0.61 -12.27
N ILE A 482 -4.29 0.01 -13.16
CA ILE A 482 -4.91 1.31 -12.94
C ILE A 482 -6.06 1.19 -11.94
N ILE A 483 -6.09 2.09 -10.94
CA ILE A 483 -7.19 2.25 -10.00
C ILE A 483 -8.00 3.48 -10.40
N SER A 484 -9.04 3.27 -11.20
CA SER A 484 -9.97 4.32 -11.61
C SER A 484 -10.71 4.91 -10.39
N VAL A 485 -11.24 6.13 -10.53
CA VAL A 485 -11.99 6.76 -9.43
C VAL A 485 -13.20 5.92 -9.01
N PRO A 486 -14.05 5.39 -9.92
CA PRO A 486 -15.17 4.53 -9.53
C PRO A 486 -14.73 3.23 -8.84
N PHE A 487 -13.66 2.60 -9.30
CA PHE A 487 -13.12 1.41 -8.67
C PHE A 487 -12.54 1.71 -7.29
N GLY A 488 -11.86 2.84 -7.13
CA GLY A 488 -11.35 3.30 -5.84
C GLY A 488 -12.45 3.48 -4.79
N LEU A 489 -13.68 3.85 -5.18
CA LEU A 489 -14.82 3.94 -4.25
C LEU A 489 -15.22 2.58 -3.64
N LYS A 490 -14.92 1.47 -4.33
CA LYS A 490 -15.14 0.12 -3.83
C LYS A 490 -14.02 -0.37 -2.91
N LEU A 491 -12.78 0.09 -3.14
CA LEU A 491 -11.60 -0.30 -2.36
C LEU A 491 -11.53 0.36 -0.98
N THR A 492 -12.09 1.55 -0.83
CA THR A 492 -12.24 2.22 0.48
C THR A 492 -13.70 2.55 0.71
N GLU A 493 -14.36 1.82 1.58
CA GLU A 493 -15.75 2.05 1.92
C GLU A 493 -15.86 3.01 3.09
N GLN A 494 -16.76 3.99 2.97
CA GLN A 494 -17.11 4.88 4.07
C GLN A 494 -18.35 4.36 4.79
N VAL A 495 -18.46 4.68 6.09
CA VAL A 495 -19.64 4.34 6.86
C VAL A 495 -20.91 4.85 6.19
N ARG A 496 -21.89 3.97 6.03
CA ARG A 496 -23.25 4.30 5.59
C ARG A 496 -24.17 4.08 6.78
N PHE A 497 -24.88 5.13 7.18
CA PHE A 497 -25.86 4.98 8.26
C PHE A 497 -27.03 4.12 7.76
N PRO A 498 -27.37 3.04 8.48
CA PRO A 498 -28.53 2.23 8.14
C PRO A 498 -29.83 3.07 8.24
N PHE A 499 -30.88 2.63 7.56
CA PHE A 499 -32.19 3.24 7.71
C PHE A 499 -32.62 3.15 9.18
N THR A 500 -32.76 4.31 9.83
CA THR A 500 -33.22 4.43 11.22
C THR A 500 -34.54 5.16 11.25
N LYS A 501 -35.38 4.89 12.29
CA LYS A 501 -36.66 5.62 12.52
C LYS A 501 -36.41 7.13 12.69
N ASN A 502 -35.21 7.52 13.16
CA ASN A 502 -34.80 8.91 13.33
C ASN A 502 -33.50 9.16 12.55
N PRO A 503 -33.56 9.36 11.22
CA PRO A 503 -32.38 9.72 10.45
C PRO A 503 -31.82 11.05 10.96
N ALA A 504 -30.53 11.11 11.25
CA ALA A 504 -29.86 12.36 11.61
C ALA A 504 -30.16 13.42 10.55
N LYS A 505 -30.75 14.55 10.95
CA LYS A 505 -31.05 15.65 10.04
C LYS A 505 -29.76 16.10 9.37
N LYS A 506 -29.61 15.78 8.08
CA LYS A 506 -28.52 16.35 7.27
C LYS A 506 -28.75 17.85 7.21
N ASN A 507 -27.80 18.62 7.71
CA ASN A 507 -27.86 20.07 7.62
C ASN A 507 -27.91 20.47 6.12
N PRO A 508 -29.04 21.01 5.62
CA PRO A 508 -29.19 21.31 4.22
C PRO A 508 -28.39 22.55 3.77
N ALA A 509 -27.78 23.27 4.71
CA ALA A 509 -27.11 24.55 4.46
C ALA A 509 -26.10 24.49 3.30
N GLY A 510 -25.32 23.41 3.18
CA GLY A 510 -24.38 23.26 2.06
C GLY A 510 -25.05 23.05 0.70
N LYS A 511 -26.20 22.35 0.67
CA LYS A 511 -26.99 22.19 -0.57
C LYS A 511 -27.71 23.48 -0.94
N ILE A 512 -28.27 24.14 0.06
CA ILE A 512 -28.94 25.45 -0.11
C ILE A 512 -27.93 26.47 -0.64
N PHE A 513 -26.74 26.55 -0.03
CA PHE A 513 -25.66 27.41 -0.50
C PHE A 513 -25.27 27.12 -1.96
N LEU A 514 -25.15 25.85 -2.33
CA LEU A 514 -24.80 25.44 -3.70
C LEU A 514 -25.90 25.77 -4.71
N VAL A 515 -27.18 25.61 -4.33
CA VAL A 515 -28.33 25.98 -5.15
C VAL A 515 -28.40 27.50 -5.32
N ILE A 516 -28.21 28.27 -4.24
CA ILE A 516 -28.17 29.73 -4.28
C ILE A 516 -27.01 30.19 -5.18
N LEU A 517 -25.82 29.62 -5.03
CA LEU A 517 -24.68 29.93 -5.88
C LEU A 517 -24.95 29.62 -7.36
N LEU A 518 -25.58 28.49 -7.65
CA LEU A 518 -25.96 28.11 -9.02
C LEU A 518 -27.01 29.06 -9.60
N LEU A 519 -28.02 29.46 -8.82
CA LEU A 519 -29.03 30.45 -9.23
C LEU A 519 -28.41 31.82 -9.47
N ILE A 520 -27.44 32.23 -8.64
CA ILE A 520 -26.70 33.47 -8.85
C ILE A 520 -25.88 33.40 -10.13
N ILE A 521 -25.18 32.31 -10.40
CA ILE A 521 -24.41 32.13 -11.64
C ILE A 521 -25.32 32.15 -12.87
N LEU A 522 -26.48 31.47 -12.84
CA LEU A 522 -27.46 31.45 -13.92
C LEU A 522 -28.10 32.84 -14.11
N GLY A 523 -28.42 33.54 -13.00
CA GLY A 523 -28.96 34.90 -13.07
C GLY A 523 -27.96 35.90 -13.66
N LEU A 524 -26.69 35.79 -13.26
CA LEU A 524 -25.61 36.65 -13.77
C LEU A 524 -25.32 36.35 -15.27
N GLY A 525 -25.30 35.05 -15.65
CA GLY A 525 -25.16 34.66 -17.04
C GLY A 525 -26.30 35.16 -17.92
N GLY A 526 -27.55 35.01 -17.46
CA GLY A 526 -28.74 35.52 -18.16
C GLY A 526 -28.75 37.05 -18.28
N PHE A 527 -28.37 37.76 -17.20
CA PHE A 527 -28.26 39.21 -17.22
C PHE A 527 -27.11 39.71 -18.14
N GLY A 528 -25.98 38.99 -18.18
CA GLY A 528 -24.87 39.29 -19.09
C GLY A 528 -25.29 39.14 -20.58
N ILE A 529 -26.01 38.07 -20.89
CA ILE A 529 -26.54 37.82 -22.23
C ILE A 529 -27.59 38.88 -22.59
N TYR A 530 -28.51 39.20 -21.66
CA TYR A 530 -29.51 40.25 -21.89
C TYR A 530 -28.86 41.62 -22.18
N LYS A 531 -27.85 42.00 -21.40
CA LYS A 531 -27.12 43.25 -21.60
C LYS A 531 -26.30 43.27 -22.89
N TYR A 532 -25.79 42.13 -23.33
CA TYR A 532 -25.09 42.01 -24.61
C TYR A 532 -26.04 42.20 -25.78
N ILE A 533 -27.21 41.57 -25.74
CA ILE A 533 -28.26 41.69 -26.80
C ILE A 533 -28.80 43.11 -26.86
N THR A 534 -29.12 43.73 -25.71
CA THR A 534 -29.64 45.13 -25.70
C THR A 534 -28.59 46.16 -26.10
N LYS A 535 -27.30 45.86 -25.93
CA LYS A 535 -26.21 46.72 -26.42
C LYS A 535 -26.06 46.64 -27.94
N GLU A 536 -26.28 45.46 -28.51
CA GLU A 536 -26.30 45.29 -29.98
C GLU A 536 -27.54 45.96 -30.61
N GLU A 537 -28.71 45.93 -29.96
CA GLU A 537 -29.89 46.65 -30.45
C GLU A 537 -29.69 48.17 -30.47
N VAL A 538 -29.08 48.74 -29.40
CA VAL A 538 -28.79 50.19 -29.30
C VAL A 538 -27.75 50.60 -30.35
N THR A 539 -26.72 49.79 -30.59
CA THR A 539 -25.74 50.08 -31.67
C THR A 539 -26.31 49.89 -33.07
N ALA A 540 -27.28 48.99 -33.23
CA ALA A 540 -27.96 48.81 -34.51
C ALA A 540 -28.95 49.95 -34.81
N GLU A 541 -29.65 50.52 -33.79
CA GLU A 541 -30.47 51.72 -33.92
C GLU A 541 -29.63 52.95 -34.24
N GLU A 542 -28.49 53.18 -33.54
CA GLU A 542 -27.57 54.28 -33.82
C GLU A 542 -26.98 54.20 -35.26
N VAL A 543 -26.68 52.98 -35.74
CA VAL A 543 -26.18 52.77 -37.11
C VAL A 543 -27.28 52.96 -38.12
N MET A 544 -28.55 52.59 -37.84
CA MET A 544 -29.68 52.82 -38.70
C MET A 544 -30.04 54.34 -38.80
N GLU A 545 -30.01 55.03 -37.64
CA GLU A 545 -30.25 56.48 -37.60
C GLU A 545 -29.14 57.26 -38.31
N ALA A 546 -27.89 56.83 -38.19
CA ALA A 546 -26.77 57.41 -38.99
C ALA A 546 -26.89 57.11 -40.47
N THR A 547 -27.40 55.94 -40.85
CA THR A 547 -27.58 55.54 -42.25
C THR A 547 -28.80 56.24 -42.88
N GLU A 548 -29.90 56.52 -42.12
CA GLU A 548 -31.03 57.33 -42.58
C GLU A 548 -30.65 58.80 -42.69
N ALA A 549 -29.77 59.34 -41.82
CA ALA A 549 -29.24 60.70 -41.92
C ALA A 549 -28.36 60.90 -43.19
N GLU A 550 -27.60 59.91 -43.63
CA GLU A 550 -26.82 59.93 -44.86
C GLU A 550 -27.68 59.73 -46.12
N ALA A 551 -28.83 59.03 -46.01
CA ALA A 551 -29.69 58.74 -47.15
C ALA A 551 -30.66 59.91 -47.54
N ASN A 552 -30.81 60.96 -46.72
CA ASN A 552 -31.71 62.03 -46.96
C ASN A 552 -31.13 63.44 -46.73
N PRO A 553 -30.25 63.93 -47.59
CA PRO A 553 -29.58 65.23 -47.41
C PRO A 553 -30.52 66.46 -47.53
N ALA A 554 -31.83 66.26 -47.78
CA ALA A 554 -32.78 67.36 -47.97
C ALA A 554 -33.35 67.95 -46.63
N LEU A 555 -33.15 67.29 -45.49
CA LEU A 555 -33.70 67.74 -44.24
C LEU A 555 -32.72 68.59 -43.36
N THR A 556 -31.48 68.75 -43.82
CA THR A 556 -30.45 69.52 -43.08
C THR A 556 -30.24 70.95 -43.51
N LEU A 557 -31.10 71.51 -44.45
CA LEU A 557 -30.92 72.87 -44.97
C LEU A 557 -31.91 73.90 -44.43
N GLU A 558 -32.75 73.55 -43.43
CA GLU A 558 -33.82 74.49 -42.99
C GLU A 558 -33.50 75.22 -41.66
N ASN A 559 -32.36 75.05 -41.10
CA ASN A 559 -31.97 75.73 -39.83
C ASN A 559 -30.55 76.33 -39.85
N ALA A 560 -30.16 76.92 -41.00
CA ALA A 560 -28.98 77.78 -41.05
C ALA A 560 -29.40 79.24 -41.21
N GLU A 561 -29.77 79.91 -40.14
CA GLU A 561 -29.82 81.39 -40.05
C GLU A 561 -28.38 81.95 -40.09
N ALA A 562 -28.26 83.04 -40.88
CA ALA A 562 -27.03 83.70 -41.23
C ALA A 562 -26.33 84.37 -40.02
N PRO A 563 -25.02 84.47 -39.99
CA PRO A 563 -24.32 85.22 -38.97
C PRO A 563 -24.33 86.70 -39.32
N GLU A 564 -24.82 87.51 -38.40
CA GLU A 564 -24.61 88.97 -38.39
C GLU A 564 -23.10 89.25 -38.15
N THR A 565 -22.63 90.06 -39.08
CA THR A 565 -21.31 90.73 -38.99
C THR A 565 -21.40 91.86 -38.00
N GLU A 566 -20.51 91.89 -37.01
CA GLU A 566 -20.13 93.14 -36.34
C GLU A 566 -18.59 93.22 -36.22
N GLU A 567 -18.17 94.39 -36.66
CA GLU A 567 -16.79 94.83 -36.83
C GLU A 567 -16.13 95.20 -35.50
N ALA A 568 -14.83 94.98 -35.47
CA ALA A 568 -13.77 95.93 -35.15
C ALA A 568 -13.65 96.55 -33.68
N GLN A 569 -12.42 96.54 -33.32
CA GLN A 569 -11.66 97.46 -32.42
C GLN A 569 -11.34 97.01 -30.99
N GLN A 570 -10.21 96.65 -30.68
CA GLN A 570 -8.90 97.19 -30.33
C GLN A 570 -8.00 96.05 -29.81
#